data_efdfe8c2c9732ad47dcf7842d75927d6
#
_entry.id   efdfe8c2c9732ad47dcf7842d75927d6
#
_cell.length_a   1.000
_cell.length_b   1.000
_cell.length_c   1.000
_cell.angle_alpha   90.00
_cell.angle_beta   90.00
_cell.angle_gamma   90.00
#
_symmetry.space_group_name_H-M   'P 1'
#
loop_
_entity.id
_entity.type
_entity.pdbx_description
1 polymer ?
#
loop_
_entity_poly.entity_id
_entity_poly.type
_entity_poly.pdbx_seq_one_letter_code
_entity_poly.pdbx_strand_id
1 'polypeptide(L)'
;MKINRKGMLLFVSGPSGVGKGTLVDILRKYDPNFKLSCSVTNRAPRPGEVEGVHYHFISDEEYDRMLENNEFLEHATVHDNRYGTPRKPVEEMLQQGKNVILEIDPQGAIAVMENPDVGHYVSVFILPPSYKVLRERLTARKTEPPEVIDRRMNNARAEIAKLDRYQYAIINDEIGPAFDDLLNIIKAEKMRTVRYMPEIPEE
;
A
#
# COMPACT_ATOMS: atom_id res chain seq x y z
N MET A 1 -0.97 -14.13 30.14
CA MET A 1 -1.88 -13.24 29.41
C MET A 1 -1.90 -13.68 27.94
N LYS A 2 -2.96 -14.30 27.44
CA LYS A 2 -3.10 -14.65 26.01
C LYS A 2 -3.65 -13.42 25.30
N ILE A 3 -2.89 -12.87 24.37
CA ILE A 3 -3.30 -11.74 23.54
C ILE A 3 -3.56 -12.28 22.15
N ASN A 4 -4.83 -12.39 21.76
CA ASN A 4 -5.19 -12.76 20.40
C ASN A 4 -5.17 -11.47 19.55
N ARG A 5 -4.05 -11.20 18.86
CA ARG A 5 -3.91 -10.06 17.96
C ARG A 5 -4.18 -10.51 16.53
N LYS A 6 -5.25 -10.01 15.95
CA LYS A 6 -5.43 -10.10 14.49
C LYS A 6 -4.35 -9.28 13.78
N GLY A 7 -3.88 -9.73 12.65
CA GLY A 7 -2.96 -8.99 11.80
C GLY A 7 -3.55 -7.62 11.41
N MET A 8 -2.66 -6.67 11.11
CA MET A 8 -3.03 -5.33 10.63
C MET A 8 -2.97 -5.31 9.11
N LEU A 9 -4.03 -4.85 8.46
CA LEU A 9 -4.01 -4.48 7.05
C LEU A 9 -3.66 -2.99 6.95
N LEU A 10 -2.50 -2.67 6.37
CA LEU A 10 -1.95 -1.32 6.26
C LEU A 10 -1.85 -0.90 4.80
N PHE A 11 -2.57 0.14 4.41
CA PHE A 11 -2.41 0.77 3.10
C PHE A 11 -1.39 1.90 3.19
N VAL A 12 -0.37 1.83 2.36
CA VAL A 12 0.59 2.91 2.14
C VAL A 12 0.39 3.42 0.72
N SER A 13 -0.21 4.59 0.61
CA SER A 13 -0.62 5.16 -0.66
C SER A 13 -0.10 6.60 -0.83
N GLY A 14 -0.33 7.19 -1.99
CA GLY A 14 0.13 8.53 -2.33
C GLY A 14 0.74 8.60 -3.72
N PRO A 15 1.08 9.78 -4.22
CA PRO A 15 1.58 9.98 -5.57
C PRO A 15 2.85 9.21 -5.88
N SER A 16 3.08 9.00 -7.17
CA SER A 16 4.36 8.47 -7.62
C SER A 16 5.51 9.43 -7.25
N GLY A 17 6.63 8.91 -6.75
CA GLY A 17 7.80 9.72 -6.39
C GLY A 17 7.83 10.24 -4.96
N VAL A 18 6.80 10.01 -4.13
CA VAL A 18 6.77 10.48 -2.73
C VAL A 18 7.57 9.64 -1.75
N GLY A 19 8.11 8.48 -2.17
CA GLY A 19 8.95 7.63 -1.32
C GLY A 19 8.21 6.52 -0.57
N LYS A 20 7.02 6.10 -1.01
CA LYS A 20 6.27 4.96 -0.43
C LYS A 20 7.12 3.71 -0.25
N GLY A 21 7.70 3.21 -1.34
CA GLY A 21 8.52 1.98 -1.33
C GLY A 21 9.67 2.06 -0.35
N THR A 22 10.34 3.22 -0.24
CA THR A 22 11.42 3.42 0.74
C THR A 22 10.93 3.25 2.17
N LEU A 23 9.78 3.87 2.53
CA LEU A 23 9.18 3.74 3.86
C LEU A 23 8.73 2.30 4.14
N VAL A 24 8.13 1.64 3.15
CA VAL A 24 7.71 0.23 3.24
C VAL A 24 8.91 -0.70 3.43
N ASP A 25 9.99 -0.50 2.70
CA ASP A 25 11.21 -1.31 2.84
C ASP A 25 11.87 -1.14 4.20
N ILE A 26 11.92 0.10 4.73
CA ILE A 26 12.43 0.36 6.07
C ILE A 26 11.54 -0.32 7.11
N LEU A 27 10.21 -0.21 6.99
CA LEU A 27 9.26 -0.84 7.91
C LEU A 27 9.41 -2.37 7.95
N ARG A 28 9.55 -3.00 6.79
CA ARG A 28 9.74 -4.46 6.69
C ARG A 28 11.06 -4.94 7.28
N LYS A 29 12.12 -4.13 7.19
CA LYS A 29 13.40 -4.39 7.85
C LYS A 29 13.32 -4.20 9.36
N TYR A 30 12.58 -3.18 9.80
CA TYR A 30 12.41 -2.86 11.22
C TYR A 30 11.52 -3.88 11.95
N ASP A 31 10.40 -4.27 11.37
CA ASP A 31 9.48 -5.28 11.92
C ASP A 31 9.17 -6.35 10.86
N PRO A 32 9.88 -7.49 10.88
CA PRO A 32 9.69 -8.57 9.91
C PRO A 32 8.30 -9.21 9.92
N ASN A 33 7.44 -8.89 10.91
CA ASN A 33 6.04 -9.31 10.91
C ASN A 33 5.19 -8.55 9.88
N PHE A 34 5.69 -7.44 9.33
CA PHE A 34 5.08 -6.78 8.18
C PHE A 34 5.46 -7.49 6.89
N LYS A 35 4.44 -7.96 6.16
CA LYS A 35 4.57 -8.60 4.85
C LYS A 35 3.98 -7.70 3.77
N LEU A 36 4.71 -7.51 2.69
CA LEU A 36 4.17 -6.82 1.51
C LEU A 36 3.29 -7.80 0.76
N SER A 37 2.07 -7.38 0.41
CA SER A 37 1.24 -8.14 -0.52
C SER A 37 1.86 -8.10 -1.90
N CYS A 38 1.98 -9.25 -2.54
CA CYS A 38 2.41 -9.33 -3.93
C CYS A 38 1.16 -9.24 -4.82
N SER A 39 1.05 -8.15 -5.58
CA SER A 39 -0.04 -7.95 -6.55
C SER A 39 0.20 -8.78 -7.80
N VAL A 40 -0.86 -9.06 -8.55
CA VAL A 40 -0.78 -9.66 -9.89
C VAL A 40 -0.82 -8.57 -10.96
N THR A 41 -0.26 -8.88 -12.13
CA THR A 41 -0.38 -8.04 -13.33
C THR A 41 -0.27 -8.88 -14.61
N ASN A 42 -0.98 -8.48 -15.67
CA ASN A 42 -0.82 -9.07 -17.01
C ASN A 42 0.33 -8.44 -17.81
N ARG A 43 0.96 -7.40 -17.25
CA ARG A 43 2.11 -6.76 -17.88
C ARG A 43 3.33 -7.69 -17.84
N ALA A 44 4.10 -7.71 -18.94
CA ALA A 44 5.39 -8.37 -18.95
C ALA A 44 6.35 -7.79 -17.89
N PRO A 45 7.19 -8.63 -17.24
CA PRO A 45 8.17 -8.17 -16.28
C PRO A 45 9.18 -7.20 -16.90
N ARG A 46 9.56 -6.17 -16.18
CA ARG A 46 10.65 -5.25 -16.56
C ARG A 46 12.00 -5.83 -16.15
N PRO A 47 13.12 -5.36 -16.76
CA PRO A 47 14.44 -5.74 -16.29
C PRO A 47 14.62 -5.52 -14.79
N GLY A 48 15.02 -6.58 -14.06
CA GLY A 48 15.21 -6.57 -12.62
C GLY A 48 13.97 -6.90 -11.79
N GLU A 49 12.80 -7.03 -12.39
CA GLU A 49 11.61 -7.51 -11.67
C GLU A 49 11.66 -9.05 -11.54
N VAL A 50 11.24 -9.55 -10.38
CA VAL A 50 11.27 -10.97 -10.03
C VAL A 50 9.86 -11.44 -9.72
N GLU A 51 9.47 -12.56 -10.32
CA GLU A 51 8.21 -13.25 -10.07
C GLU A 51 8.01 -13.53 -8.58
N GLY A 52 6.81 -13.24 -8.07
CA GLY A 52 6.42 -13.47 -6.68
C GLY A 52 7.08 -12.55 -5.65
N VAL A 53 7.93 -11.60 -6.11
CA VAL A 53 8.60 -10.60 -5.26
C VAL A 53 8.04 -9.21 -5.56
N HIS A 54 8.05 -8.81 -6.83
CA HIS A 54 7.53 -7.52 -7.28
C HIS A 54 6.06 -7.62 -7.69
N TYR A 55 5.77 -8.63 -8.50
CA TYR A 55 4.44 -9.00 -8.97
C TYR A 55 4.36 -10.51 -9.19
N HIS A 56 3.13 -11.04 -9.23
CA HIS A 56 2.82 -12.26 -9.96
C HIS A 56 2.42 -11.87 -11.38
N PHE A 57 3.23 -12.29 -12.35
CA PHE A 57 2.99 -11.98 -13.76
C PHE A 57 2.12 -13.09 -14.36
N ILE A 58 0.86 -12.77 -14.66
CA ILE A 58 -0.15 -13.72 -15.11
C ILE A 58 -0.66 -13.37 -16.51
N SER A 59 -1.30 -14.31 -17.21
CA SER A 59 -1.94 -14.05 -18.49
C SER A 59 -3.26 -13.29 -18.34
N ASP A 60 -3.78 -12.76 -19.45
CA ASP A 60 -5.09 -12.11 -19.47
C ASP A 60 -6.20 -13.10 -19.11
N GLU A 61 -6.12 -14.33 -19.59
CA GLU A 61 -7.10 -15.39 -19.30
C GLU A 61 -7.12 -15.73 -17.80
N GLU A 62 -5.95 -15.81 -17.17
CA GLU A 62 -5.86 -16.05 -15.74
C GLU A 62 -6.39 -14.88 -14.93
N TYR A 63 -6.10 -13.64 -15.38
CA TYR A 63 -6.66 -12.45 -14.74
C TYR A 63 -8.18 -12.42 -14.84
N ASP A 64 -8.75 -12.73 -16.00
CA ASP A 64 -10.21 -12.80 -16.21
C ASP A 64 -10.83 -13.87 -15.33
N ARG A 65 -10.24 -15.06 -15.25
CA ARG A 65 -10.67 -16.12 -14.32
C ARG A 65 -10.70 -15.64 -12.86
N MET A 66 -9.64 -14.95 -12.41
CA MET A 66 -9.57 -14.42 -11.04
C MET A 66 -10.64 -13.35 -10.80
N LEU A 67 -10.92 -12.52 -11.80
CA LEU A 67 -11.95 -11.47 -11.73
C LEU A 67 -13.34 -12.08 -11.61
N GLU A 68 -13.67 -13.05 -12.47
CA GLU A 68 -14.96 -13.76 -12.45
C GLU A 68 -15.21 -14.49 -11.13
N ASN A 69 -14.15 -15.04 -10.52
CA ASN A 69 -14.22 -15.71 -9.23
C ASN A 69 -14.14 -14.77 -8.01
N ASN A 70 -14.12 -13.43 -8.23
CA ASN A 70 -14.05 -12.45 -7.14
C ASN A 70 -12.81 -12.63 -6.24
N GLU A 71 -11.68 -13.04 -6.83
CA GLU A 71 -10.44 -13.36 -6.11
C GLU A 71 -9.59 -12.10 -5.77
N PHE A 72 -10.02 -10.91 -6.17
CA PHE A 72 -9.32 -9.65 -5.87
C PHE A 72 -9.91 -8.91 -4.66
N LEU A 73 -9.06 -8.29 -3.87
CA LEU A 73 -9.45 -7.23 -2.92
C LEU A 73 -9.74 -5.93 -3.66
N GLU A 74 -8.91 -5.63 -4.65
CA GLU A 74 -9.05 -4.52 -5.59
C GLU A 74 -8.41 -4.91 -6.92
N HIS A 75 -8.84 -4.24 -7.98
CA HIS A 75 -8.22 -4.34 -9.29
C HIS A 75 -8.36 -3.01 -10.04
N ALA A 76 -7.41 -2.73 -10.93
CA ALA A 76 -7.39 -1.53 -11.74
C ALA A 76 -6.72 -1.77 -13.08
N THR A 77 -7.10 -0.97 -14.08
CA THR A 77 -6.37 -0.88 -15.35
C THR A 77 -5.58 0.42 -15.36
N VAL A 78 -4.27 0.32 -15.55
CA VAL A 78 -3.36 1.47 -15.59
C VAL A 78 -2.48 1.36 -16.84
N HIS A 79 -2.59 2.34 -17.74
CA HIS A 79 -1.84 2.34 -19.01
C HIS A 79 -1.94 1.01 -19.79
N ASP A 80 -3.16 0.57 -20.05
CA ASP A 80 -3.50 -0.67 -20.77
C ASP A 80 -3.05 -1.98 -20.09
N ASN A 81 -2.46 -1.92 -18.91
CA ASN A 81 -2.12 -3.09 -18.11
C ASN A 81 -3.05 -3.23 -16.93
N ARG A 82 -3.32 -4.46 -16.57
CA ARG A 82 -4.24 -4.83 -15.47
C ARG A 82 -3.43 -5.19 -14.24
N TYR A 83 -3.89 -4.72 -13.09
CA TYR A 83 -3.29 -4.97 -11.79
C TYR A 83 -4.36 -5.40 -10.82
N GLY A 84 -4.00 -6.21 -9.82
CA GLY A 84 -4.93 -6.57 -8.77
C GLY A 84 -4.22 -7.14 -7.55
N THR A 85 -4.83 -6.95 -6.38
CA THR A 85 -4.35 -7.53 -5.12
C THR A 85 -5.14 -8.80 -4.82
N PRO A 86 -4.51 -10.00 -4.84
CA PRO A 86 -5.20 -11.24 -4.54
C PRO A 86 -5.73 -11.25 -3.09
N ARG A 87 -7.01 -11.59 -2.91
CA ARG A 87 -7.71 -11.60 -1.62
C ARG A 87 -7.16 -12.68 -0.69
N LYS A 88 -7.12 -13.92 -1.14
CA LYS A 88 -6.83 -15.10 -0.31
C LYS A 88 -5.46 -15.02 0.40
N PRO A 89 -4.34 -14.69 -0.28
CA PRO A 89 -3.04 -14.56 0.40
C PRO A 89 -3.03 -13.50 1.51
N VAL A 90 -3.72 -12.38 1.30
CA VAL A 90 -3.83 -11.31 2.29
C VAL A 90 -4.59 -11.79 3.52
N GLU A 91 -5.75 -12.41 3.32
CA GLU A 91 -6.59 -12.93 4.41
C GLU A 91 -5.88 -14.02 5.22
N GLU A 92 -5.18 -14.95 4.57
CA GLU A 92 -4.40 -16.00 5.23
C GLU A 92 -3.29 -15.41 6.11
N MET A 93 -2.56 -14.41 5.61
CA MET A 93 -1.53 -13.72 6.40
C MET A 93 -2.12 -13.00 7.62
N LEU A 94 -3.25 -12.32 7.45
CA LEU A 94 -3.93 -11.61 8.55
C LEU A 94 -4.45 -12.59 9.61
N GLN A 95 -5.00 -13.75 9.21
CA GLN A 95 -5.44 -14.80 10.11
C GLN A 95 -4.29 -15.42 10.91
N GLN A 96 -3.08 -15.49 10.31
CA GLN A 96 -1.85 -15.92 11.00
C GLN A 96 -1.29 -14.84 11.95
N GLY A 97 -1.97 -13.70 12.13
CA GLY A 97 -1.51 -12.58 12.97
C GLY A 97 -0.38 -11.75 12.35
N LYS A 98 -0.08 -11.92 11.06
CA LYS A 98 0.90 -11.10 10.33
C LYS A 98 0.27 -9.79 9.93
N ASN A 99 1.07 -8.71 9.94
CA ASN A 99 0.65 -7.44 9.39
C ASN A 99 0.91 -7.44 7.88
N VAL A 100 -0.07 -7.01 7.09
CA VAL A 100 0.02 -6.99 5.63
C VAL A 100 0.02 -5.55 5.14
N ILE A 101 1.01 -5.21 4.31
CA ILE A 101 1.11 -3.91 3.66
C ILE A 101 0.57 -4.05 2.23
N LEU A 102 -0.34 -3.15 1.86
CA LEU A 102 -0.67 -2.89 0.47
C LEU A 102 0.00 -1.56 0.08
N GLU A 103 1.03 -1.64 -0.76
CA GLU A 103 1.62 -0.47 -1.40
C GLU A 103 0.90 -0.27 -2.74
N ILE A 104 -0.13 0.56 -2.73
CA ILE A 104 -1.05 0.75 -3.85
C ILE A 104 -1.25 2.23 -4.17
N ASP A 105 -1.66 2.52 -5.40
CA ASP A 105 -2.02 3.88 -5.79
C ASP A 105 -3.33 4.33 -5.11
N PRO A 106 -3.66 5.64 -5.12
CA PRO A 106 -4.86 6.14 -4.45
C PRO A 106 -6.17 5.62 -5.03
N GLN A 107 -6.22 5.22 -6.30
CA GLN A 107 -7.42 4.65 -6.91
C GLN A 107 -7.67 3.24 -6.37
N GLY A 108 -6.65 2.40 -6.36
CA GLY A 108 -6.72 1.05 -5.80
C GLY A 108 -7.02 1.08 -4.30
N ALA A 109 -6.36 1.98 -3.54
CA ALA A 109 -6.61 2.11 -2.11
C ALA A 109 -8.08 2.44 -1.81
N ILE A 110 -8.69 3.38 -2.54
CA ILE A 110 -10.10 3.75 -2.36
C ILE A 110 -11.00 2.56 -2.71
N ALA A 111 -10.72 1.84 -3.79
CA ALA A 111 -11.49 0.66 -4.15
C ALA A 111 -11.49 -0.41 -3.04
N VAL A 112 -10.33 -0.65 -2.39
CA VAL A 112 -10.27 -1.54 -1.21
C VAL A 112 -11.04 -0.98 -0.03
N MET A 113 -10.93 0.34 0.26
CA MET A 113 -11.63 0.98 1.38
C MET A 113 -13.15 0.96 1.22
N GLU A 114 -13.65 1.00 -0.01
CA GLU A 114 -15.08 0.95 -0.33
C GLU A 114 -15.63 -0.48 -0.40
N ASN A 115 -14.77 -1.48 -0.40
CA ASN A 115 -15.19 -2.88 -0.40
C ASN A 115 -15.67 -3.29 1.00
N PRO A 116 -16.99 -3.61 1.19
CA PRO A 116 -17.55 -3.91 2.50
C PRO A 116 -17.00 -5.21 3.12
N ASP A 117 -16.42 -6.09 2.32
CA ASP A 117 -15.83 -7.33 2.77
C ASP A 117 -14.43 -7.13 3.39
N VAL A 118 -13.83 -5.96 3.19
CA VAL A 118 -12.56 -5.60 3.81
C VAL A 118 -12.85 -5.13 5.24
N GLY A 119 -12.35 -5.89 6.20
CA GLY A 119 -12.50 -5.58 7.62
C GLY A 119 -11.72 -4.33 8.04
N HIS A 120 -11.22 -4.32 9.28
CA HIS A 120 -10.47 -3.18 9.79
C HIS A 120 -9.10 -3.03 9.10
N TYR A 121 -8.85 -1.86 8.55
CA TYR A 121 -7.59 -1.46 7.93
C TYR A 121 -7.05 -0.16 8.54
N VAL A 122 -5.81 0.15 8.21
CA VAL A 122 -5.14 1.44 8.48
C VAL A 122 -4.73 2.01 7.14
N SER A 123 -5.17 3.20 6.81
CA SER A 123 -4.83 3.86 5.56
C SER A 123 -4.00 5.10 5.80
N VAL A 124 -2.80 5.11 5.21
CA VAL A 124 -1.81 6.18 5.32
C VAL A 124 -1.52 6.75 3.94
N PHE A 125 -1.71 8.05 3.78
CA PHE A 125 -1.36 8.78 2.57
C PHE A 125 -0.02 9.48 2.74
N ILE A 126 0.93 9.18 1.87
CA ILE A 126 2.25 9.82 1.88
C ILE A 126 2.24 11.02 0.94
N LEU A 127 2.59 12.17 1.48
CA LEU A 127 2.65 13.46 0.79
C LEU A 127 4.10 13.89 0.55
N PRO A 128 4.38 14.58 -0.55
CA PRO A 128 5.62 15.35 -0.67
C PRO A 128 5.50 16.64 0.16
N PRO A 129 6.62 17.27 0.56
CA PRO A 129 6.57 18.56 1.25
C PRO A 129 6.07 19.71 0.34
N SER A 130 6.24 19.57 -0.97
CA SER A 130 5.68 20.47 -1.99
C SER A 130 5.63 19.83 -3.37
N TYR A 131 4.84 20.41 -4.28
CA TYR A 131 4.82 20.01 -5.69
C TYR A 131 6.17 20.26 -6.38
N LYS A 132 6.93 21.27 -5.95
CA LYS A 132 8.27 21.55 -6.45
C LYS A 132 9.20 20.37 -6.14
N VAL A 133 9.27 19.96 -4.88
CA VAL A 133 10.10 18.82 -4.45
C VAL A 133 9.66 17.52 -5.13
N LEU A 134 8.35 17.30 -5.31
CA LEU A 134 7.87 16.13 -6.05
C LEU A 134 8.38 16.13 -7.49
N ARG A 135 8.32 17.26 -8.19
CA ARG A 135 8.85 17.41 -9.56
C ARG A 135 10.35 17.12 -9.60
N GLU A 136 11.11 17.67 -8.65
CA GLU A 136 12.56 17.44 -8.55
C GLU A 136 12.87 15.95 -8.36
N ARG A 137 12.12 15.24 -7.47
CA ARG A 137 12.27 13.80 -7.23
C ARG A 137 11.95 12.97 -8.46
N LEU A 138 10.91 13.33 -9.24
CA LEU A 138 10.57 12.65 -10.48
C LEU A 138 11.63 12.87 -11.56
N THR A 139 12.14 14.09 -11.69
CA THR A 139 13.17 14.45 -12.68
C THR A 139 14.51 13.80 -12.36
N ALA A 140 14.88 13.69 -11.09
CA ALA A 140 16.15 13.11 -10.64
C ALA A 140 16.35 11.65 -11.03
N ARG A 141 15.27 10.92 -11.31
CA ARG A 141 15.32 9.52 -11.77
C ARG A 141 15.91 9.38 -13.18
N LYS A 142 15.93 10.45 -13.98
CA LYS A 142 16.47 10.49 -15.36
C LYS A 142 15.93 9.38 -16.30
N THR A 143 14.77 8.82 -15.97
CA THR A 143 14.18 7.69 -16.70
C THR A 143 13.11 8.11 -17.67
N GLU A 144 12.66 9.38 -17.64
CA GLU A 144 11.46 9.81 -18.35
C GLU A 144 11.63 11.19 -18.99
N PRO A 145 11.02 11.41 -20.17
CA PRO A 145 11.00 12.71 -20.84
C PRO A 145 10.09 13.72 -20.09
N PRO A 146 10.29 15.04 -20.33
CA PRO A 146 9.54 16.11 -19.64
C PRO A 146 8.01 15.95 -19.68
N GLU A 147 7.46 15.54 -20.81
CA GLU A 147 6.02 15.38 -21.03
C GLU A 147 5.43 14.29 -20.11
N VAL A 148 6.20 13.25 -19.83
CA VAL A 148 5.79 12.19 -18.90
C VAL A 148 5.82 12.72 -17.47
N ILE A 149 6.82 13.53 -17.11
CA ILE A 149 6.89 14.18 -15.80
C ILE A 149 5.70 15.11 -15.60
N ASP A 150 5.34 15.92 -16.59
CA ASP A 150 4.18 16.83 -16.52
C ASP A 150 2.87 16.05 -16.33
N ARG A 151 2.68 14.97 -17.05
CA ARG A 151 1.53 14.07 -16.86
C ARG A 151 1.49 13.49 -15.45
N ARG A 152 2.63 13.04 -14.90
CA ARG A 152 2.72 12.54 -13.52
C ARG A 152 2.41 13.61 -12.49
N MET A 153 2.84 14.84 -12.73
CA MET A 153 2.52 15.98 -11.85
C MET A 153 1.02 16.30 -11.84
N ASN A 154 0.36 16.22 -13.00
CA ASN A 154 -1.09 16.38 -13.08
C ASN A 154 -1.83 15.25 -12.37
N ASN A 155 -1.40 13.99 -12.54
CA ASN A 155 -1.95 12.85 -11.81
C ASN A 155 -1.77 13.03 -10.30
N ALA A 156 -0.58 13.45 -9.86
CA ALA A 156 -0.31 13.68 -8.43
C ALA A 156 -1.25 14.72 -7.80
N ARG A 157 -1.65 15.77 -8.54
CA ARG A 157 -2.66 16.74 -8.06
C ARG A 157 -4.02 16.09 -7.85
N ALA A 158 -4.47 15.29 -8.80
CA ALA A 158 -5.73 14.55 -8.71
C ALA A 158 -5.72 13.49 -7.61
N GLU A 159 -4.56 12.87 -7.38
CA GLU A 159 -4.36 11.88 -6.31
C GLU A 159 -4.36 12.54 -4.92
N ILE A 160 -3.67 13.68 -4.75
CA ILE A 160 -3.63 14.43 -3.49
C ILE A 160 -5.01 15.00 -3.13
N ALA A 161 -5.83 15.35 -4.12
CA ALA A 161 -7.21 15.80 -3.88
C ALA A 161 -8.11 14.74 -3.20
N LYS A 162 -7.66 13.47 -3.14
CA LYS A 162 -8.36 12.37 -2.46
C LYS A 162 -7.88 12.14 -1.01
N LEU A 163 -7.06 13.04 -0.48
CA LEU A 163 -6.43 12.90 0.85
C LEU A 163 -7.45 12.70 1.98
N ASP A 164 -8.59 13.36 1.91
CA ASP A 164 -9.68 13.29 2.90
C ASP A 164 -10.32 11.90 3.04
N ARG A 165 -10.05 10.99 2.10
CA ARG A 165 -10.49 9.60 2.16
C ARG A 165 -9.62 8.73 3.08
N TYR A 166 -8.45 9.21 3.51
CA TYR A 166 -7.49 8.46 4.31
C TYR A 166 -7.59 8.79 5.78
N GLN A 167 -7.23 7.81 6.62
CA GLN A 167 -7.25 7.98 8.08
C GLN A 167 -6.05 8.79 8.57
N TYR A 168 -4.91 8.72 7.88
CA TYR A 168 -3.67 9.38 8.25
C TYR A 168 -2.95 9.96 7.04
N ALA A 169 -2.22 11.06 7.27
CA ALA A 169 -1.34 11.68 6.29
C ALA A 169 0.05 11.86 6.89
N ILE A 170 1.09 11.57 6.09
CA ILE A 170 2.50 11.78 6.46
C ILE A 170 3.15 12.62 5.38
N ILE A 171 3.83 13.70 5.77
CA ILE A 171 4.66 14.49 4.87
C ILE A 171 6.06 13.88 4.86
N ASN A 172 6.47 13.31 3.74
CA ASN A 172 7.80 12.75 3.55
C ASN A 172 8.74 13.82 2.97
N ASP A 173 9.21 14.71 3.84
CA ASP A 173 10.30 15.63 3.53
C ASP A 173 11.65 14.93 3.75
N GLU A 174 11.89 14.48 4.96
CA GLU A 174 13.00 13.65 5.36
C GLU A 174 12.51 12.26 5.77
N ILE A 175 13.25 11.22 5.35
CA ILE A 175 12.82 9.84 5.51
C ILE A 175 12.75 9.40 6.99
N GLY A 176 13.64 9.91 7.85
CA GLY A 176 13.68 9.57 9.28
C GLY A 176 12.41 10.01 10.01
N PRO A 177 12.11 11.31 10.07
CA PRO A 177 10.88 11.82 10.66
C PRO A 177 9.61 11.19 10.08
N ALA A 178 9.53 11.02 8.75
CA ALA A 178 8.38 10.38 8.11
C ALA A 178 8.22 8.91 8.52
N PHE A 179 9.32 8.20 8.76
CA PHE A 179 9.28 6.83 9.29
C PHE A 179 8.85 6.80 10.75
N ASP A 180 9.29 7.75 11.58
CA ASP A 180 8.86 7.87 12.98
C ASP A 180 7.36 8.14 13.07
N ASP A 181 6.82 8.99 12.21
CA ASP A 181 5.37 9.24 12.11
C ASP A 181 4.62 7.95 11.75
N LEU A 182 5.12 7.19 10.77
CA LEU A 182 4.53 5.90 10.39
C LEU A 182 4.55 4.91 11.56
N LEU A 183 5.65 4.85 12.31
CA LEU A 183 5.75 4.00 13.51
C LEU A 183 4.78 4.43 14.61
N ASN A 184 4.58 5.73 14.81
CA ASN A 184 3.64 6.25 15.80
C ASN A 184 2.20 5.86 15.46
N ILE A 185 1.80 5.97 14.19
CA ILE A 185 0.51 5.49 13.69
C ILE A 185 0.35 4.00 13.97
N ILE A 186 1.33 3.18 13.59
CA ILE A 186 1.31 1.73 13.78
C ILE A 186 1.21 1.37 15.27
N LYS A 187 1.94 2.06 16.14
CA LYS A 187 1.88 1.84 17.61
C LYS A 187 0.49 2.14 18.15
N ALA A 188 -0.10 3.28 17.77
CA ALA A 188 -1.46 3.65 18.19
C ALA A 188 -2.50 2.64 17.68
N GLU A 189 -2.42 2.26 16.41
CA GLU A 189 -3.34 1.30 15.81
C GLU A 189 -3.24 -0.12 16.40
N LYS A 190 -2.05 -0.53 16.85
CA LYS A 190 -1.86 -1.80 17.57
C LYS A 190 -2.56 -1.81 18.95
N MET A 191 -2.87 -0.66 19.55
CA MET A 191 -3.52 -0.51 20.85
C MET A 191 -5.04 -0.35 20.75
N ARG A 192 -5.62 -0.21 19.56
CA ARG A 192 -7.08 -0.11 19.43
C ARG A 192 -7.75 -1.38 19.91
N THR A 193 -8.83 -1.24 20.69
CA THR A 193 -9.58 -2.34 21.30
C THR A 193 -10.15 -3.34 20.29
N VAL A 194 -10.41 -2.90 19.06
CA VAL A 194 -10.81 -3.77 17.94
C VAL A 194 -9.72 -4.79 17.55
N ARG A 195 -8.45 -4.50 17.89
CA ARG A 195 -7.29 -5.37 17.60
C ARG A 195 -6.70 -5.99 18.86
N TYR A 196 -6.88 -5.32 20.00
CA TYR A 196 -6.25 -5.67 21.25
C TYR A 196 -7.27 -5.56 22.38
N MET A 197 -7.71 -6.71 22.88
CA MET A 197 -8.57 -6.78 24.05
C MET A 197 -7.78 -7.47 25.16
N PRO A 198 -7.21 -6.71 26.11
CA PRO A 198 -6.48 -7.29 27.22
C PRO A 198 -7.42 -8.00 28.18
N GLU A 199 -7.08 -9.22 28.55
CA GLU A 199 -7.72 -9.91 29.67
C GLU A 199 -7.05 -9.43 30.98
N ILE A 200 -7.85 -8.92 31.90
CA ILE A 200 -7.39 -8.53 33.22
C ILE A 200 -7.59 -9.75 34.13
N PRO A 201 -6.50 -10.35 34.68
CA PRO A 201 -6.62 -11.46 35.61
C PRO A 201 -7.38 -10.97 36.87
N GLU A 202 -8.18 -11.84 37.50
CA GLU A 202 -8.85 -11.51 38.73
C GLU A 202 -7.90 -11.50 39.93
N GLU A 203 -6.69 -12.05 39.79
CA GLU A 203 -5.52 -11.93 40.69
C GLU A 203 -4.19 -12.04 39.92
#